data_2b38d52a38255a0ebde18621c9dce7a5
#
_entry.id   2b38d52a38255a0ebde18621c9dce7a5
#
_cell.length_a   1.000
_cell.length_b   1.000
_cell.length_c   1.000
_cell.angle_alpha   90.00
_cell.angle_beta   90.00
_cell.angle_gamma   90.00
#
_symmetry.space_group_name_H-M   'P 1'
#
loop_
_entity.id
_entity.type
_entity.pdbx_description
1 polymer ?
#
loop_
_entity_poly.entity_id
_entity_poly.type
_entity_poly.pdbx_seq_one_letter_code
_entity_poly.pdbx_strand_id
1 'polypeptide(L)'
;MADRNDFKLLKQRCLRHFELARECLEAETKKLDNDQKARYGFYFFVIQNLTNIVDYDKIIESITDTDFNSTFFNNKENDEGIDAVCIDEQTHQVALFNFKYRDKYNVDKEQSKNELLTTSKFLSALKQENIEHLKGKLKTFAEQIILNNNSDEIWNTVLYYVSNENKTLVVHDPNIKQMCDEYGIAIETIGLNELVDITSLHPKNVDATLILNRDAVMSFTESSLASSKSYIVRLPLTELIRITCDNAELRGKYNLENDDILYDINVDIRVLFDNVRGFILQSKYNKNIESTLETEPSKFFFFNNGITIVADNILSTEINSGKKVKLEISNFQVLNGGQTLRTVHNFNKKNKQNIVEKLSNAEVLVRLLNITDDALKGRIGEYTNSQNSINERDLKSLRPEQVKLEEFLSSNRILYIRKKGDVGQVDLEYDYSVSMELLGQILWAANGFPEMVSNKKREIFTIQYDNLFTNNNDLLSNNTVELIRKYRKIYKEYK
;
A
#
# COMPACT_ATOMS: atom_id res chain seq x y z
N MET A 1 -8.39 17.77 3.69
CA MET A 1 -7.44 17.97 4.79
C MET A 1 -7.96 17.26 6.02
N ALA A 2 -7.14 16.45 6.64
CA ALA A 2 -7.50 15.74 7.86
C ALA A 2 -7.75 16.73 9.01
N ASP A 3 -8.70 16.41 9.85
CA ASP A 3 -9.14 17.24 10.95
C ASP A 3 -8.81 16.63 12.33
N ARG A 4 -9.29 17.27 13.39
CA ARG A 4 -9.08 16.81 14.76
C ARG A 4 -9.77 15.46 15.05
N ASN A 5 -10.85 15.14 14.35
CA ASN A 5 -11.55 13.86 14.53
C ASN A 5 -10.75 12.74 13.85
N ASP A 6 -10.19 13.02 12.69
CA ASP A 6 -9.30 12.10 11.98
C ASP A 6 -8.08 11.74 12.83
N PHE A 7 -7.47 12.75 13.48
CA PHE A 7 -6.37 12.51 14.41
C PHE A 7 -6.77 11.59 15.58
N LYS A 8 -7.99 11.78 16.14
CA LYS A 8 -8.52 10.91 17.20
C LYS A 8 -8.77 9.49 16.70
N LEU A 9 -9.32 9.34 15.50
CA LEU A 9 -9.56 8.03 14.87
C LEU A 9 -8.25 7.30 14.63
N LEU A 10 -7.22 7.97 14.09
CA LEU A 10 -5.90 7.38 13.95
C LEU A 10 -5.35 6.92 15.31
N LYS A 11 -5.45 7.76 16.35
CA LYS A 11 -5.04 7.38 17.71
C LYS A 11 -5.74 6.12 18.21
N GLN A 12 -7.06 6.00 18.00
CA GLN A 12 -7.81 4.79 18.38
C GLN A 12 -7.32 3.56 17.64
N ARG A 13 -7.00 3.68 16.34
CA ARG A 13 -6.44 2.57 15.56
C ARG A 13 -5.05 2.18 16.07
N CYS A 14 -4.19 3.15 16.33
CA CYS A 14 -2.88 2.87 16.92
C CYS A 14 -3.01 2.12 18.27
N LEU A 15 -3.93 2.54 19.12
CA LEU A 15 -4.22 1.83 20.37
C LEU A 15 -4.66 0.38 20.12
N ARG A 16 -5.51 0.16 19.11
CA ARG A 16 -5.96 -1.19 18.75
C ARG A 16 -4.80 -2.06 18.25
N HIS A 17 -3.93 -1.54 17.38
CA HIS A 17 -2.73 -2.25 16.93
C HIS A 17 -1.81 -2.59 18.12
N PHE A 18 -1.65 -1.68 19.07
CA PHE A 18 -0.86 -1.95 20.27
C PHE A 18 -1.44 -3.12 21.09
N GLU A 19 -2.75 -3.13 21.32
CA GLU A 19 -3.39 -4.21 22.09
C GLU A 19 -3.28 -5.57 21.36
N LEU A 20 -3.37 -5.60 20.04
CA LEU A 20 -3.18 -6.82 19.24
C LEU A 20 -1.73 -7.33 19.26
N ALA A 21 -0.74 -6.41 19.29
CA ALA A 21 0.67 -6.75 19.38
C ALA A 21 1.11 -7.14 20.81
N ARG A 22 0.30 -6.84 21.81
CA ARG A 22 0.65 -6.95 23.25
C ARG A 22 1.20 -8.31 23.64
N GLU A 23 0.63 -9.39 23.09
CA GLU A 23 1.08 -10.74 23.39
C GLU A 23 2.50 -11.07 22.88
N CYS A 24 2.97 -10.30 21.91
CA CYS A 24 4.29 -10.45 21.32
C CYS A 24 5.35 -9.59 22.03
N LEU A 25 4.90 -8.72 22.98
CA LEU A 25 5.77 -7.81 23.73
C LEU A 25 6.07 -8.38 25.12
N GLU A 26 7.32 -8.29 25.56
CA GLU A 26 7.77 -8.79 26.88
C GLU A 26 7.40 -7.90 28.08
N ALA A 27 6.60 -6.88 27.87
CA ALA A 27 6.36 -5.80 28.81
C ALA A 27 5.16 -6.02 29.78
N GLU A 28 5.03 -7.17 30.40
CA GLU A 28 3.99 -7.37 31.44
C GLU A 28 4.13 -6.41 32.65
N THR A 29 5.28 -5.78 32.82
CA THR A 29 5.66 -5.05 34.04
C THR A 29 5.52 -3.53 33.95
N LYS A 30 5.37 -2.94 32.76
CA LYS A 30 5.32 -1.46 32.62
C LYS A 30 3.91 -0.97 32.38
N LYS A 31 3.42 -0.09 33.27
CA LYS A 31 2.18 0.67 33.05
C LYS A 31 2.45 1.79 32.04
N LEU A 32 2.19 1.52 30.75
CA LEU A 32 2.18 2.53 29.72
C LEU A 32 0.88 3.31 29.74
N ASP A 33 0.94 4.61 29.58
CA ASP A 33 -0.25 5.42 29.34
C ASP A 33 -0.77 5.28 27.90
N ASN A 34 -1.95 5.86 27.63
CA ASN A 34 -2.56 5.74 26.31
C ASN A 34 -1.79 6.46 25.21
N ASP A 35 -1.01 7.50 25.52
CA ASP A 35 -0.20 8.21 24.53
C ASP A 35 1.02 7.38 24.14
N GLN A 36 1.68 6.77 25.10
CA GLN A 36 2.78 5.83 24.86
C GLN A 36 2.31 4.59 24.06
N LYS A 37 1.18 4.00 24.45
CA LYS A 37 0.58 2.88 23.71
C LYS A 37 0.23 3.26 22.27
N ALA A 38 -0.35 4.45 22.07
CA ALA A 38 -0.69 4.93 20.73
C ALA A 38 0.58 5.19 19.89
N ARG A 39 1.65 5.73 20.50
CA ARG A 39 2.94 5.92 19.83
C ARG A 39 3.53 4.60 19.32
N TYR A 40 3.58 3.58 20.15
CA TYR A 40 4.10 2.27 19.72
C TYR A 40 3.14 1.56 18.77
N GLY A 41 1.83 1.69 18.99
CA GLY A 41 0.82 1.20 18.05
C GLY A 41 0.88 1.86 16.68
N PHE A 42 1.37 3.10 16.60
CA PHE A 42 1.61 3.79 15.34
C PHE A 42 2.67 3.08 14.49
N TYR A 43 3.73 2.54 15.10
CA TYR A 43 4.74 1.77 14.38
C TYR A 43 4.13 0.53 13.73
N PHE A 44 3.35 -0.22 14.49
CA PHE A 44 2.64 -1.41 13.97
C PHE A 44 1.68 -1.05 12.85
N PHE A 45 0.87 0.00 13.06
CA PHE A 45 -0.08 0.47 12.06
C PHE A 45 0.62 0.86 10.75
N VAL A 46 1.69 1.65 10.83
CA VAL A 46 2.40 2.15 9.63
C VAL A 46 3.10 1.01 8.90
N ILE A 47 3.89 0.19 9.60
CA ILE A 47 4.64 -0.92 8.98
C ILE A 47 3.67 -1.89 8.30
N GLN A 48 2.59 -2.29 8.98
CA GLN A 48 1.62 -3.23 8.41
C GLN A 48 0.96 -2.69 7.14
N ASN A 49 0.69 -1.38 7.07
CA ASN A 49 0.03 -0.77 5.92
C ASN A 49 0.98 -0.44 4.77
N LEU A 50 2.24 -0.09 5.05
CA LEU A 50 3.20 0.33 4.04
C LEU A 50 4.13 -0.78 3.54
N THR A 51 4.17 -1.94 4.23
CA THR A 51 5.00 -3.08 3.83
C THR A 51 4.17 -4.33 3.56
N ASN A 52 4.83 -5.44 3.23
CA ASN A 52 4.20 -6.74 3.11
C ASN A 52 4.19 -7.53 4.44
N ILE A 53 4.71 -6.94 5.52
CA ILE A 53 4.77 -7.55 6.84
C ILE A 53 3.46 -7.27 7.57
N VAL A 54 2.71 -8.31 7.92
CA VAL A 54 1.44 -8.20 8.63
C VAL A 54 1.45 -8.84 10.02
N ASP A 55 2.36 -9.78 10.27
CA ASP A 55 2.49 -10.47 11.56
C ASP A 55 3.23 -9.60 12.57
N TYR A 56 2.65 -9.37 13.74
CA TYR A 56 3.21 -8.49 14.76
C TYR A 56 4.59 -8.91 15.25
N ASP A 57 4.87 -10.21 15.31
CA ASP A 57 6.20 -10.71 15.68
C ASP A 57 7.26 -10.23 14.69
N LYS A 58 6.99 -10.35 13.39
CA LYS A 58 7.89 -9.88 12.32
C LYS A 58 8.02 -8.37 12.29
N ILE A 59 6.93 -7.65 12.58
CA ILE A 59 6.97 -6.19 12.72
C ILE A 59 7.89 -5.80 13.89
N ILE A 60 7.78 -6.46 15.04
CA ILE A 60 8.64 -6.21 16.21
C ILE A 60 10.11 -6.48 15.89
N GLU A 61 10.39 -7.54 15.13
CA GLU A 61 11.75 -7.85 14.68
C GLU A 61 12.33 -6.73 13.80
N SER A 62 11.50 -6.06 13.00
CA SER A 62 11.92 -4.97 12.11
C SER A 62 12.16 -3.64 12.83
N ILE A 63 11.63 -3.44 14.05
CA ILE A 63 11.76 -2.18 14.80
C ILE A 63 13.16 -2.08 15.43
N THR A 64 13.84 -0.98 15.08
CA THR A 64 15.17 -0.61 15.57
C THR A 64 15.14 0.54 16.56
N ASP A 65 14.00 1.26 16.72
CA ASP A 65 13.83 2.40 17.61
C ASP A 65 14.36 2.12 19.03
N THR A 66 15.25 3.00 19.49
CA THR A 66 15.94 2.88 20.79
C THR A 66 14.98 2.83 21.96
N ASP A 67 13.94 3.67 21.93
CA ASP A 67 12.97 3.81 23.02
C ASP A 67 12.04 2.59 23.08
N PHE A 68 11.60 2.10 21.93
CA PHE A 68 10.81 0.86 21.82
C PHE A 68 11.60 -0.33 22.35
N ASN A 69 12.82 -0.56 21.86
CA ASN A 69 13.62 -1.72 22.27
C ASN A 69 14.04 -1.62 23.74
N SER A 70 14.33 -0.42 24.24
CA SER A 70 14.58 -0.20 25.67
C SER A 70 13.35 -0.50 26.54
N THR A 71 12.17 -0.14 26.05
CA THR A 71 10.91 -0.28 26.80
C THR A 71 10.48 -1.74 26.90
N PHE A 72 10.55 -2.50 25.82
CA PHE A 72 9.99 -3.85 25.75
C PHE A 72 11.03 -4.96 25.94
N PHE A 73 12.29 -4.75 25.53
CA PHE A 73 13.33 -5.79 25.49
C PHE A 73 14.58 -5.41 26.28
N ASN A 74 14.53 -4.32 27.06
CA ASN A 74 15.68 -3.81 27.86
C ASN A 74 16.98 -3.61 27.04
N ASN A 75 16.83 -3.31 25.75
CA ASN A 75 17.93 -3.04 24.82
C ASN A 75 17.99 -1.54 24.50
N LYS A 76 19.15 -0.90 24.65
CA LYS A 76 19.38 0.54 24.47
C LYS A 76 20.37 0.84 23.34
N GLU A 77 20.30 0.10 22.26
CA GLU A 77 21.13 0.36 21.10
C GLU A 77 20.64 1.59 20.34
N ASN A 78 21.58 2.38 19.81
CA ASN A 78 21.25 3.58 19.05
C ASN A 78 20.74 3.22 17.65
N ASP A 79 19.62 3.80 17.23
CA ASP A 79 18.96 3.58 15.94
C ASP A 79 19.46 4.49 14.81
N GLU A 80 20.34 5.45 15.09
CA GLU A 80 20.85 6.44 14.11
C GLU A 80 19.75 7.14 13.31
N GLY A 81 18.56 7.30 13.92
CA GLY A 81 17.39 7.91 13.32
C GLY A 81 16.59 6.98 12.37
N ILE A 82 16.89 5.69 12.38
CA ILE A 82 16.12 4.66 11.67
C ILE A 82 15.32 3.85 12.69
N ASP A 83 14.03 4.11 12.76
CA ASP A 83 13.14 3.53 13.76
C ASP A 83 12.67 2.12 13.39
N ALA A 84 12.69 1.75 12.08
CA ALA A 84 12.45 0.39 11.61
C ALA A 84 13.11 0.14 10.25
N VAL A 85 13.42 -1.14 9.96
CA VAL A 85 13.96 -1.62 8.68
C VAL A 85 13.15 -2.83 8.23
N CYS A 86 12.59 -2.78 7.03
CA CYS A 86 11.89 -3.90 6.42
C CYS A 86 12.54 -4.26 5.08
N ILE A 87 12.97 -5.50 4.94
CA ILE A 87 13.59 -6.01 3.71
C ILE A 87 12.62 -7.01 3.07
N ASP A 88 12.23 -6.75 1.83
CA ASP A 88 11.40 -7.65 1.03
C ASP A 88 12.24 -8.25 -0.10
N GLU A 89 12.67 -9.50 0.10
CA GLU A 89 13.45 -10.26 -0.88
C GLU A 89 12.66 -10.60 -2.14
N GLN A 90 11.33 -10.61 -2.06
CA GLN A 90 10.50 -10.93 -3.23
C GLN A 90 10.39 -9.78 -4.22
N THR A 91 10.37 -8.57 -3.69
CA THR A 91 10.26 -7.34 -4.51
C THR A 91 11.59 -6.60 -4.63
N HIS A 92 12.67 -7.13 -4.01
CA HIS A 92 13.99 -6.50 -3.90
C HIS A 92 13.89 -5.05 -3.39
N GLN A 93 13.16 -4.88 -2.29
CA GLN A 93 12.90 -3.59 -1.72
C GLN A 93 13.37 -3.51 -0.27
N VAL A 94 14.05 -2.41 0.07
CA VAL A 94 14.39 -2.02 1.44
C VAL A 94 13.56 -0.81 1.82
N ALA A 95 12.75 -0.94 2.86
CA ALA A 95 12.00 0.15 3.45
C ALA A 95 12.64 0.55 4.79
N LEU A 96 13.15 1.78 4.85
CA LEU A 96 13.66 2.41 6.06
C LEU A 96 12.60 3.34 6.61
N PHE A 97 12.41 3.38 7.91
CA PHE A 97 11.40 4.23 8.55
C PHE A 97 12.01 5.18 9.57
N ASN A 98 11.57 6.44 9.52
CA ASN A 98 11.74 7.41 10.59
C ASN A 98 10.34 7.85 11.03
N PHE A 99 9.98 7.55 12.28
CA PHE A 99 8.65 7.80 12.84
C PHE A 99 8.63 9.01 13.76
N LYS A 100 7.59 9.85 13.62
CA LYS A 100 7.34 10.97 14.55
C LYS A 100 5.87 10.97 14.94
N TYR A 101 5.60 10.57 16.16
CA TYR A 101 4.25 10.59 16.73
C TYR A 101 4.09 11.79 17.65
N ARG A 102 2.98 12.54 17.48
CA ARG A 102 2.61 13.68 18.31
C ARG A 102 1.33 13.36 19.09
N ASP A 103 1.34 13.68 20.38
CA ASP A 103 0.20 13.39 21.28
C ASP A 103 -0.96 14.36 21.07
N LYS A 104 -0.68 15.55 20.51
CA LYS A 104 -1.64 16.64 20.33
C LYS A 104 -1.79 17.03 18.89
N TYR A 105 -3.05 17.17 18.44
CA TYR A 105 -3.38 17.72 17.14
C TYR A 105 -3.01 19.20 17.03
N ASN A 106 -2.32 19.55 15.96
CA ASN A 106 -2.04 20.93 15.58
C ASN A 106 -2.11 21.05 14.04
N VAL A 107 -3.07 21.87 13.57
CA VAL A 107 -3.33 22.05 12.12
C VAL A 107 -2.15 22.67 11.38
N ASP A 108 -1.36 23.51 12.05
CA ASP A 108 -0.23 24.23 11.45
C ASP A 108 1.11 23.50 11.61
N LYS A 109 1.11 22.37 12.34
CA LYS A 109 2.33 21.62 12.56
C LYS A 109 2.79 20.92 11.29
N GLU A 110 4.04 21.22 10.90
CA GLU A 110 4.74 20.66 9.77
C GLU A 110 5.81 19.68 10.24
N GLN A 111 6.09 18.67 9.44
CA GLN A 111 7.19 17.73 9.62
C GLN A 111 8.54 18.48 9.69
N SER A 112 9.42 18.01 10.55
CA SER A 112 10.73 18.66 10.78
C SER A 112 11.78 18.09 9.83
N LYS A 113 12.35 18.95 9.00
CA LYS A 113 13.49 18.60 8.14
C LYS A 113 14.71 18.12 8.94
N ASN A 114 14.98 18.74 10.10
CA ASN A 114 16.12 18.36 10.92
C ASN A 114 15.97 16.94 11.48
N GLU A 115 14.74 16.52 11.79
CA GLU A 115 14.47 15.15 12.24
C GLU A 115 14.72 14.13 11.11
N LEU A 116 14.34 14.44 9.88
CA LEU A 116 14.67 13.62 8.72
C LEU A 116 16.18 13.51 8.49
N LEU A 117 16.91 14.62 8.59
CA LEU A 117 18.36 14.67 8.38
C LEU A 117 19.16 13.80 9.38
N THR A 118 18.59 13.43 10.53
CA THR A 118 19.26 12.51 11.47
C THR A 118 19.58 11.15 10.83
N THR A 119 18.79 10.71 9.86
CA THR A 119 18.97 9.44 9.15
C THR A 119 20.20 9.40 8.26
N SER A 120 20.80 10.57 7.94
CA SER A 120 21.97 10.67 7.05
C SER A 120 23.18 9.91 7.58
N LYS A 121 23.31 9.74 8.91
CA LYS A 121 24.39 8.96 9.51
C LYS A 121 24.34 7.49 9.09
N PHE A 122 23.17 6.87 9.20
CA PHE A 122 22.97 5.49 8.78
C PHE A 122 23.15 5.34 7.26
N LEU A 123 22.58 6.25 6.47
CA LEU A 123 22.73 6.25 5.01
C LEU A 123 24.18 6.39 4.58
N SER A 124 24.95 7.25 5.26
CA SER A 124 26.38 7.41 5.02
C SER A 124 27.17 6.14 5.37
N ALA A 125 26.81 5.47 6.48
CA ALA A 125 27.43 4.20 6.86
C ALA A 125 27.19 3.12 5.81
N LEU A 126 25.97 3.01 5.27
CA LEU A 126 25.64 2.08 4.19
C LEU A 126 26.43 2.37 2.90
N LYS A 127 26.46 3.64 2.49
CA LYS A 127 27.15 4.07 1.26
C LYS A 127 28.66 3.82 1.32
N GLN A 128 29.26 4.01 2.49
CA GLN A 128 30.70 3.84 2.72
C GLN A 128 31.05 2.40 3.14
N GLU A 129 30.05 1.54 3.33
CA GLU A 129 30.19 0.19 3.88
C GLU A 129 30.93 0.15 5.24
N ASN A 130 30.88 1.27 5.97
CA ASN A 130 31.53 1.42 7.27
C ASN A 130 30.49 1.34 8.39
N ILE A 131 30.19 0.13 8.83
CA ILE A 131 29.14 -0.21 9.80
C ILE A 131 29.68 -0.69 11.15
N GLU A 132 31.00 -0.56 11.43
CA GLU A 132 31.59 -1.05 12.66
C GLU A 132 31.05 -0.37 13.93
N HIS A 133 30.60 0.87 13.79
CA HIS A 133 30.02 1.65 14.89
C HIS A 133 28.55 1.29 15.18
N LEU A 134 27.87 0.63 14.24
CA LEU A 134 26.49 0.16 14.41
C LEU A 134 26.45 -1.06 15.33
N LYS A 135 25.33 -1.24 16.04
CA LYS A 135 25.12 -2.35 16.99
C LYS A 135 23.77 -3.02 16.77
N GLY A 136 23.65 -4.23 17.31
CA GLY A 136 22.41 -5.00 17.38
C GLY A 136 21.65 -5.14 16.07
N LYS A 137 20.34 -5.01 16.12
CA LYS A 137 19.47 -5.17 14.95
C LYS A 137 19.86 -4.26 13.78
N LEU A 138 20.20 -3.00 14.07
CA LEU A 138 20.54 -2.04 13.02
C LEU A 138 21.81 -2.46 12.27
N LYS A 139 22.80 -3.03 12.95
CA LYS A 139 24.00 -3.56 12.31
C LYS A 139 23.67 -4.76 11.42
N THR A 140 22.87 -5.70 11.90
CA THR A 140 22.44 -6.87 11.14
C THR A 140 21.71 -6.48 9.87
N PHE A 141 20.80 -5.51 9.95
CA PHE A 141 20.11 -4.98 8.76
C PHE A 141 21.06 -4.25 7.80
N ALA A 142 22.02 -3.49 8.33
CA ALA A 142 23.02 -2.83 7.48
C ALA A 142 23.88 -3.86 6.71
N GLU A 143 24.33 -4.92 7.36
CA GLU A 143 25.06 -6.02 6.72
C GLU A 143 24.24 -6.66 5.58
N GLN A 144 22.96 -6.92 5.81
CA GLN A 144 22.06 -7.49 4.81
C GLN A 144 21.81 -6.54 3.64
N ILE A 145 21.58 -5.24 3.92
CA ILE A 145 21.40 -4.23 2.88
C ILE A 145 22.64 -4.09 2.00
N ILE A 146 23.83 -4.07 2.59
CA ILE A 146 25.11 -4.02 1.83
C ILE A 146 25.25 -5.26 0.98
N LEU A 147 24.99 -6.45 1.52
CA LEU A 147 25.03 -7.70 0.76
C LEU A 147 24.07 -7.68 -0.43
N ASN A 148 22.85 -7.19 -0.23
CA ASN A 148 21.83 -7.08 -1.26
C ASN A 148 22.23 -6.07 -2.34
N ASN A 149 22.78 -4.91 -1.96
CA ASN A 149 23.23 -3.89 -2.90
C ASN A 149 24.43 -4.34 -3.76
N ASN A 150 25.24 -5.25 -3.25
CA ASN A 150 26.40 -5.84 -3.94
C ASN A 150 26.04 -7.12 -4.74
N SER A 151 24.77 -7.54 -4.75
CA SER A 151 24.29 -8.67 -5.56
C SER A 151 24.06 -8.26 -7.03
N ASP A 152 23.87 -9.26 -7.90
CA ASP A 152 23.52 -9.03 -9.31
C ASP A 152 22.09 -8.52 -9.49
N GLU A 153 21.28 -8.51 -8.44
CA GLU A 153 19.88 -8.07 -8.45
C GLU A 153 19.77 -6.58 -8.15
N ILE A 154 18.73 -5.93 -8.73
CA ILE A 154 18.51 -4.50 -8.52
C ILE A 154 17.63 -4.30 -7.29
N TRP A 155 18.21 -3.80 -6.22
CA TRP A 155 17.52 -3.43 -5.01
C TRP A 155 17.16 -1.95 -4.98
N ASN A 156 15.96 -1.65 -4.46
CA ASN A 156 15.48 -0.28 -4.29
C ASN A 156 15.34 0.05 -2.80
N THR A 157 15.96 1.13 -2.36
CA THR A 157 15.83 1.61 -0.99
C THR A 157 14.93 2.85 -0.93
N VAL A 158 13.93 2.81 -0.05
CA VAL A 158 13.01 3.91 0.21
C VAL A 158 13.06 4.27 1.69
N LEU A 159 13.28 5.55 1.99
CA LEU A 159 13.17 6.10 3.35
C LEU A 159 11.80 6.74 3.52
N TYR A 160 11.00 6.18 4.39
CA TYR A 160 9.69 6.72 4.80
C TYR A 160 9.85 7.62 6.02
N TYR A 161 9.58 8.91 5.85
CA TYR A 161 9.43 9.82 6.96
C TYR A 161 7.95 9.98 7.29
N VAL A 162 7.51 9.35 8.37
CA VAL A 162 6.09 9.20 8.69
C VAL A 162 5.75 9.90 10.00
N SER A 163 4.76 10.79 9.96
CA SER A 163 4.26 11.46 11.15
C SER A 163 2.75 11.62 11.12
N ASN A 164 2.14 11.83 12.29
CA ASN A 164 0.74 12.23 12.40
C ASN A 164 0.55 13.76 12.42
N GLU A 165 1.48 14.49 11.81
CA GLU A 165 1.41 15.94 11.60
C GLU A 165 0.64 16.29 10.32
N ASN A 166 -0.01 17.45 10.30
CA ASN A 166 -0.93 17.83 9.21
C ASN A 166 -0.24 18.26 7.92
N LYS A 167 0.99 18.81 8.04
CA LYS A 167 1.75 19.30 6.90
C LYS A 167 2.99 18.41 6.71
N THR A 168 3.13 17.85 5.53
CA THR A 168 4.31 17.07 5.15
C THR A 168 5.42 17.97 4.60
N LEU A 169 6.66 17.53 4.71
CA LEU A 169 7.78 18.17 4.04
C LEU A 169 7.57 18.10 2.52
N VAL A 170 7.91 19.19 1.84
CA VAL A 170 7.88 19.22 0.38
C VAL A 170 9.06 18.42 -0.16
N VAL A 171 8.80 17.36 -0.90
CA VAL A 171 9.82 16.45 -1.47
C VAL A 171 10.79 17.19 -2.42
N HIS A 172 10.41 18.36 -2.91
CA HIS A 172 11.26 19.23 -3.75
C HIS A 172 12.24 20.14 -2.97
N ASP A 173 12.28 20.03 -1.63
CA ASP A 173 13.32 20.73 -0.87
C ASP A 173 14.71 20.33 -1.38
N PRO A 174 15.60 21.32 -1.70
CA PRO A 174 16.92 21.05 -2.27
C PRO A 174 17.78 20.09 -1.45
N ASN A 175 17.66 20.09 -0.12
CA ASN A 175 18.44 19.20 0.74
C ASN A 175 17.88 17.78 0.72
N ILE A 176 16.57 17.60 0.63
CA ILE A 176 15.95 16.27 0.47
C ILE A 176 16.37 15.69 -0.88
N LYS A 177 16.28 16.48 -1.93
CA LYS A 177 16.75 16.08 -3.26
C LYS A 177 18.24 15.69 -3.25
N GLN A 178 19.08 16.49 -2.59
CA GLN A 178 20.50 16.18 -2.43
C GLN A 178 20.70 14.83 -1.71
N MET A 179 19.95 14.54 -0.63
CA MET A 179 20.00 13.24 0.04
C MET A 179 19.62 12.10 -0.90
N CYS A 180 18.55 12.25 -1.67
CA CYS A 180 18.14 11.23 -2.64
C CYS A 180 19.23 10.93 -3.66
N ASP A 181 19.82 11.99 -4.24
CA ASP A 181 20.87 11.89 -5.26
C ASP A 181 22.17 11.34 -4.66
N GLU A 182 22.54 11.79 -3.45
CA GLU A 182 23.78 11.38 -2.79
C GLU A 182 23.74 9.91 -2.37
N TYR A 183 22.64 9.45 -1.78
CA TYR A 183 22.56 8.08 -1.25
C TYR A 183 21.88 7.09 -2.22
N GLY A 184 21.39 7.55 -3.36
CA GLY A 184 20.72 6.69 -4.35
C GLY A 184 19.40 6.10 -3.86
N ILE A 185 18.69 6.81 -2.97
CA ILE A 185 17.43 6.38 -2.34
C ILE A 185 16.26 7.25 -2.76
N ALA A 186 15.05 6.73 -2.57
CA ALA A 186 13.84 7.56 -2.57
C ALA A 186 13.48 7.98 -1.15
N ILE A 187 12.92 9.18 -0.99
CA ILE A 187 12.39 9.67 0.29
C ILE A 187 10.90 9.97 0.11
N GLU A 188 10.09 9.41 0.99
CA GLU A 188 8.65 9.58 1.00
C GLU A 188 8.20 10.17 2.32
N THR A 189 7.46 11.27 2.24
CA THR A 189 6.92 11.95 3.41
C THR A 189 5.43 11.66 3.54
N ILE A 190 5.03 11.09 4.66
CA ILE A 190 3.65 10.67 4.94
C ILE A 190 3.17 11.41 6.18
N GLY A 191 2.09 12.16 6.06
CA GLY A 191 1.46 12.90 7.14
C GLY A 191 0.08 12.37 7.51
N LEU A 192 -0.63 13.14 8.33
CA LEU A 192 -1.95 12.75 8.82
C LEU A 192 -2.96 12.52 7.69
N ASN A 193 -2.92 13.32 6.61
CA ASN A 193 -3.85 13.17 5.49
C ASN A 193 -3.72 11.79 4.84
N GLU A 194 -2.49 11.38 4.51
CA GLU A 194 -2.20 10.11 3.87
C GLU A 194 -2.53 8.92 4.80
N LEU A 195 -2.26 9.07 6.11
CA LEU A 195 -2.58 8.05 7.11
C LEU A 195 -4.10 7.87 7.29
N VAL A 196 -4.87 8.94 7.21
CA VAL A 196 -6.34 8.89 7.27
C VAL A 196 -6.90 8.18 6.05
N ASP A 197 -6.36 8.47 4.88
CA ASP A 197 -6.78 7.80 3.65
C ASP A 197 -6.54 6.28 3.70
N ILE A 198 -5.42 5.86 4.29
CA ILE A 198 -5.13 4.43 4.56
C ILE A 198 -6.16 3.83 5.54
N THR A 199 -6.69 4.62 6.48
CA THR A 199 -7.63 4.12 7.51
C THR A 199 -9.08 4.04 7.06
N SER A 200 -9.45 4.61 5.93
CA SER A 200 -10.85 4.64 5.46
C SER A 200 -11.34 3.24 5.12
N LEU A 201 -12.11 2.64 6.03
CA LEU A 201 -12.70 1.30 5.86
C LEU A 201 -13.87 1.27 4.86
N HIS A 202 -14.49 2.42 4.63
CA HIS A 202 -15.56 2.60 3.65
C HIS A 202 -15.23 3.84 2.82
N PRO A 203 -14.62 3.67 1.65
CA PRO A 203 -14.37 4.80 0.77
C PRO A 203 -15.71 5.43 0.41
N LYS A 204 -15.81 6.75 0.52
CA LYS A 204 -16.91 7.48 -0.10
C LYS A 204 -16.88 7.21 -1.60
N ASN A 205 -18.03 7.03 -2.21
CA ASN A 205 -18.14 6.82 -3.65
C ASN A 205 -17.36 7.90 -4.41
N VAL A 206 -16.60 7.47 -5.39
CA VAL A 206 -15.88 8.37 -6.28
C VAL A 206 -16.56 8.33 -7.63
N ASP A 207 -17.14 9.48 -8.00
CA ASP A 207 -17.85 9.65 -9.25
C ASP A 207 -17.11 10.59 -10.17
N ALA A 208 -17.27 10.41 -11.49
CA ALA A 208 -16.68 11.28 -12.49
C ALA A 208 -17.55 11.36 -13.76
N THR A 209 -17.36 12.43 -14.53
CA THR A 209 -17.99 12.60 -15.84
C THR A 209 -16.91 12.78 -16.90
N LEU A 210 -17.02 12.06 -18.02
CA LEU A 210 -16.18 12.19 -19.20
C LEU A 210 -17.02 12.61 -20.40
N ILE A 211 -16.46 13.45 -21.27
CA ILE A 211 -16.99 13.69 -22.61
C ILE A 211 -15.87 13.45 -23.62
N LEU A 212 -16.05 12.44 -24.43
CA LEU A 212 -15.06 11.97 -25.40
C LEU A 212 -15.60 12.05 -26.83
N ASN A 213 -14.73 12.15 -27.80
CA ASN A 213 -15.12 12.00 -29.21
C ASN A 213 -15.61 10.57 -29.45
N ARG A 214 -16.57 10.40 -30.34
CA ARG A 214 -17.20 9.09 -30.61
C ARG A 214 -16.20 8.04 -31.09
N ASP A 215 -15.19 8.43 -31.83
CA ASP A 215 -14.11 7.58 -32.34
C ASP A 215 -13.11 7.14 -31.26
N ALA A 216 -13.09 7.81 -30.11
CA ALA A 216 -12.28 7.45 -28.96
C ALA A 216 -12.96 6.45 -28.01
N VAL A 217 -14.21 6.01 -28.32
CA VAL A 217 -15.03 5.18 -27.43
C VAL A 217 -15.54 3.95 -28.16
N MET A 218 -15.17 2.77 -27.66
CA MET A 218 -15.73 1.48 -28.10
C MET A 218 -16.55 0.87 -26.97
N SER A 219 -17.79 0.50 -27.23
CA SER A 219 -18.65 -0.18 -26.26
C SER A 219 -18.58 -1.70 -26.41
N PHE A 220 -18.67 -2.41 -25.28
CA PHE A 220 -18.76 -3.86 -25.21
C PHE A 220 -19.92 -4.27 -24.31
N THR A 221 -20.65 -5.29 -24.73
CA THR A 221 -21.70 -5.96 -23.96
C THR A 221 -21.42 -7.44 -23.94
N GLU A 222 -21.50 -8.07 -22.76
CA GLU A 222 -21.20 -9.50 -22.60
C GLU A 222 -22.21 -10.39 -23.36
N SER A 223 -23.48 -9.96 -23.39
CA SER A 223 -24.52 -10.59 -24.19
C SER A 223 -25.52 -9.57 -24.72
N SER A 224 -26.28 -9.92 -25.75
CA SER A 224 -27.33 -9.03 -26.30
C SER A 224 -28.46 -8.70 -25.30
N LEU A 225 -28.57 -9.46 -24.22
CA LEU A 225 -29.55 -9.30 -23.15
C LEU A 225 -28.99 -8.52 -21.95
N ALA A 226 -27.69 -8.25 -21.90
CA ALA A 226 -27.08 -7.51 -20.82
C ALA A 226 -27.46 -6.03 -20.89
N SER A 227 -27.97 -5.48 -19.80
CA SER A 227 -28.32 -4.06 -19.68
C SER A 227 -27.07 -3.17 -19.43
N SER A 228 -26.02 -3.73 -18.89
CA SER A 228 -24.77 -3.02 -18.57
C SER A 228 -23.77 -3.07 -19.71
N LYS A 229 -23.14 -1.94 -20.00
CA LYS A 229 -22.12 -1.80 -21.03
C LYS A 229 -20.79 -1.44 -20.43
N SER A 230 -19.75 -2.11 -20.90
CA SER A 230 -18.36 -1.73 -20.64
C SER A 230 -17.78 -0.97 -21.83
N TYR A 231 -16.70 -0.22 -21.61
CA TYR A 231 -16.14 0.64 -22.65
C TYR A 231 -14.62 0.50 -22.69
N ILE A 232 -14.08 0.60 -23.88
CA ILE A 232 -12.66 0.83 -24.13
C ILE A 232 -12.53 2.24 -24.65
N VAL A 233 -11.75 3.07 -23.98
CA VAL A 233 -11.60 4.48 -24.34
C VAL A 233 -10.14 4.86 -24.51
N ARG A 234 -9.88 5.75 -25.44
CA ARG A 234 -8.61 6.47 -25.58
C ARG A 234 -8.75 7.77 -24.81
N LEU A 235 -7.99 7.90 -23.72
CA LEU A 235 -8.14 8.98 -22.75
C LEU A 235 -6.88 9.85 -22.70
N PRO A 236 -6.98 11.18 -22.91
CA PRO A 236 -5.89 12.09 -22.62
C PRO A 236 -5.46 12.00 -21.15
N LEU A 237 -4.16 12.13 -20.87
CA LEU A 237 -3.66 12.05 -19.49
C LEU A 237 -4.15 13.21 -18.62
N THR A 238 -4.46 14.38 -19.19
CA THR A 238 -5.11 15.48 -18.48
C THR A 238 -6.49 15.09 -17.95
N GLU A 239 -7.28 14.39 -18.77
CA GLU A 239 -8.59 13.86 -18.35
C GLU A 239 -8.44 12.74 -17.32
N LEU A 240 -7.41 11.88 -17.44
CA LEU A 240 -7.11 10.88 -16.42
C LEU A 240 -6.82 11.55 -15.06
N ILE A 241 -5.97 12.57 -15.03
CA ILE A 241 -5.67 13.34 -13.81
C ILE A 241 -6.96 13.95 -13.26
N ARG A 242 -7.78 14.57 -14.12
CA ARG A 242 -9.01 15.23 -13.73
C ARG A 242 -10.01 14.29 -13.05
N ILE A 243 -10.28 13.12 -13.65
CA ILE A 243 -11.27 12.17 -13.10
C ILE A 243 -10.75 11.43 -11.86
N THR A 244 -9.45 11.38 -11.64
CA THR A 244 -8.83 10.65 -10.52
C THR A 244 -8.28 11.55 -9.43
N CYS A 245 -8.47 12.86 -9.51
CA CYS A 245 -8.01 13.82 -8.50
C CYS A 245 -8.88 13.81 -7.24
N ASP A 246 -8.35 14.35 -6.15
CA ASP A 246 -9.02 14.46 -4.84
C ASP A 246 -10.13 15.53 -4.79
N ASN A 247 -10.35 16.27 -5.88
CA ASN A 247 -11.35 17.33 -5.98
C ASN A 247 -12.61 16.83 -6.71
N ALA A 248 -13.70 16.60 -5.96
CA ALA A 248 -14.98 16.11 -6.50
C ALA A 248 -15.63 17.05 -7.53
N GLU A 249 -15.47 18.38 -7.38
CA GLU A 249 -16.00 19.35 -8.32
C GLU A 249 -15.31 19.23 -9.68
N LEU A 250 -13.99 19.09 -9.70
CA LEU A 250 -13.22 18.91 -10.94
C LEU A 250 -13.54 17.57 -11.62
N ARG A 251 -13.77 16.50 -10.86
CA ARG A 251 -14.18 15.21 -11.45
C ARG A 251 -15.50 15.30 -12.20
N GLY A 252 -16.42 16.13 -11.75
CA GLY A 252 -17.70 16.38 -12.43
C GLY A 252 -17.62 17.39 -13.59
N LYS A 253 -16.58 18.23 -13.64
CA LYS A 253 -16.40 19.22 -14.71
C LYS A 253 -15.74 18.58 -15.92
N TYR A 254 -16.40 18.61 -17.07
CA TYR A 254 -15.92 18.04 -18.33
C TYR A 254 -15.48 19.09 -19.36
N ASN A 255 -15.51 20.36 -19.02
CA ASN A 255 -15.18 21.47 -19.91
C ASN A 255 -14.31 22.45 -19.15
N LEU A 256 -13.04 22.11 -18.98
CA LEU A 256 -12.07 23.00 -18.36
C LEU A 256 -11.67 24.05 -19.40
N GLU A 257 -11.73 25.33 -19.03
CA GLU A 257 -11.25 26.42 -19.89
C GLU A 257 -9.72 26.40 -20.01
N ASN A 258 -9.03 25.89 -18.99
CA ASN A 258 -7.59 25.76 -18.93
C ASN A 258 -7.18 24.56 -18.07
N ASP A 259 -6.32 23.71 -18.58
CA ASP A 259 -5.77 22.56 -17.87
C ASP A 259 -4.79 22.94 -16.74
N ASP A 260 -4.33 24.18 -16.69
CA ASP A 260 -3.43 24.68 -15.62
C ASP A 260 -4.02 24.48 -14.21
N ILE A 261 -5.33 24.41 -14.07
CA ILE A 261 -5.99 24.16 -12.78
C ILE A 261 -5.73 22.73 -12.24
N LEU A 262 -5.26 21.82 -13.09
CA LEU A 262 -4.90 20.46 -12.74
C LEU A 262 -3.46 20.35 -12.23
N TYR A 263 -2.68 21.45 -12.28
CA TYR A 263 -1.33 21.45 -11.73
C TYR A 263 -1.35 21.24 -10.21
N ASP A 264 -0.41 20.45 -9.71
CA ASP A 264 -0.21 20.17 -8.27
C ASP A 264 -1.42 19.51 -7.55
N ILE A 265 -2.35 18.96 -8.34
CA ILE A 265 -3.51 18.26 -7.78
C ILE A 265 -3.14 16.84 -7.34
N ASN A 266 -3.66 16.41 -6.19
CA ASN A 266 -3.42 15.07 -5.67
C ASN A 266 -4.29 14.03 -6.36
N VAL A 267 -3.78 12.80 -6.45
CA VAL A 267 -4.62 11.66 -6.75
C VAL A 267 -5.54 11.38 -5.57
N ASP A 268 -6.81 11.09 -5.84
CA ASP A 268 -7.71 10.57 -4.81
C ASP A 268 -7.35 9.11 -4.52
N ILE A 269 -6.80 8.84 -3.35
CA ILE A 269 -6.34 7.49 -2.98
C ILE A 269 -7.50 6.48 -2.98
N ARG A 270 -8.74 6.94 -2.82
CA ARG A 270 -9.95 6.09 -2.82
C ARG A 270 -10.18 5.42 -4.18
N VAL A 271 -9.73 6.02 -5.28
CA VAL A 271 -9.79 5.37 -6.60
C VAL A 271 -8.85 4.17 -6.70
N LEU A 272 -7.91 4.02 -5.77
CA LEU A 272 -6.93 2.93 -5.72
C LEU A 272 -7.29 1.85 -4.69
N PHE A 273 -8.46 1.91 -4.08
CA PHE A 273 -8.83 1.09 -2.92
C PHE A 273 -8.78 -0.42 -3.17
N ASP A 274 -9.30 -0.88 -4.31
CA ASP A 274 -9.25 -2.31 -4.70
C ASP A 274 -7.90 -2.68 -5.36
N ASN A 275 -7.01 -1.72 -5.53
CA ASN A 275 -5.69 -2.00 -6.04
C ASN A 275 -4.89 -2.64 -4.91
N VAL A 276 -4.82 -3.95 -4.95
CA VAL A 276 -4.20 -4.88 -3.99
C VAL A 276 -2.71 -4.59 -3.75
N ARG A 277 -2.13 -3.73 -4.56
CA ARG A 277 -0.77 -3.23 -4.37
C ARG A 277 -0.75 -2.11 -3.35
N GLY A 278 -0.22 -2.40 -2.19
CA GLY A 278 0.37 -1.37 -1.36
C GLY A 278 1.27 -0.44 -2.19
N PHE A 279 1.50 0.73 -1.70
CA PHE A 279 2.32 1.78 -2.26
C PHE A 279 3.72 1.24 -2.65
N ILE A 280 3.94 0.79 -3.88
CA ILE A 280 5.28 0.47 -4.39
C ILE A 280 5.83 1.74 -5.03
N LEU A 281 6.66 2.42 -4.27
CA LEU A 281 7.05 3.80 -4.52
C LEU A 281 8.08 4.02 -5.60
N GLN A 282 8.91 3.17 -6.00
CA GLN A 282 9.75 3.34 -7.18
C GLN A 282 10.11 1.98 -7.78
N SER A 283 9.51 1.66 -8.92
CA SER A 283 10.00 0.57 -9.74
C SER A 283 10.75 1.13 -10.94
N LYS A 284 11.61 0.32 -11.55
CA LYS A 284 12.22 0.59 -12.85
C LYS A 284 11.19 1.06 -13.91
N TYR A 285 9.94 0.60 -13.75
CA TYR A 285 8.82 0.97 -14.63
C TYR A 285 8.41 2.43 -14.48
N ASN A 286 8.49 3.03 -13.28
CA ASN A 286 8.16 4.44 -13.06
C ASN A 286 9.15 5.34 -13.82
N LYS A 287 10.44 5.01 -13.81
CA LYS A 287 11.46 5.75 -14.59
C LYS A 287 11.18 5.68 -16.09
N ASN A 288 10.76 4.54 -16.60
CA ASN A 288 10.41 4.39 -18.02
C ASN A 288 9.15 5.19 -18.38
N ILE A 289 8.13 5.20 -17.52
CA ILE A 289 6.93 6.00 -17.69
C ILE A 289 7.29 7.49 -17.72
N GLU A 290 8.05 7.98 -16.74
CA GLU A 290 8.51 9.37 -16.69
C GLU A 290 9.37 9.74 -17.89
N SER A 291 10.32 8.89 -18.28
CA SER A 291 11.15 9.12 -19.46
C SER A 291 10.32 9.25 -20.73
N THR A 292 9.29 8.40 -20.91
CA THR A 292 8.39 8.49 -22.07
C THR A 292 7.62 9.80 -22.06
N LEU A 293 7.08 10.21 -20.89
CA LEU A 293 6.36 11.47 -20.74
C LEU A 293 7.26 12.68 -21.03
N GLU A 294 8.52 12.61 -20.62
CA GLU A 294 9.48 13.70 -20.83
C GLU A 294 9.93 13.83 -22.28
N THR A 295 10.24 12.71 -22.95
CA THR A 295 10.90 12.72 -24.25
C THR A 295 9.96 12.49 -25.43
N GLU A 296 8.93 11.63 -25.29
CA GLU A 296 8.06 11.20 -26.38
C GLU A 296 6.59 11.04 -25.91
N PRO A 297 5.94 12.08 -25.33
CA PRO A 297 4.61 11.96 -24.74
C PRO A 297 3.55 11.41 -25.71
N SER A 298 3.59 11.74 -26.99
CA SER A 298 2.66 11.22 -28.01
C SER A 298 2.76 9.71 -28.25
N LYS A 299 3.87 9.07 -27.84
CA LYS A 299 4.06 7.61 -27.93
C LYS A 299 3.63 6.88 -26.66
N PHE A 300 3.17 7.57 -25.63
CA PHE A 300 2.78 6.98 -24.37
C PHE A 300 1.72 5.87 -24.54
N PHE A 301 0.78 6.08 -25.44
CA PHE A 301 -0.25 5.10 -25.77
C PHE A 301 0.31 3.74 -26.23
N PHE A 302 1.43 3.73 -26.93
CA PHE A 302 2.05 2.50 -27.45
C PHE A 302 2.91 1.77 -26.42
N PHE A 303 3.46 2.50 -25.46
CA PHE A 303 4.42 1.95 -24.49
C PHE A 303 3.78 1.62 -23.14
N ASN A 304 2.50 2.00 -22.93
CA ASN A 304 1.78 1.75 -21.69
C ASN A 304 0.73 0.65 -21.85
N ASN A 305 0.65 -0.27 -20.88
CA ASN A 305 -0.30 -1.38 -20.91
C ASN A 305 -1.77 -0.95 -20.66
N GLY A 306 -2.00 0.35 -20.41
CA GLY A 306 -3.32 0.88 -20.15
C GLY A 306 -3.74 0.77 -18.68
N ILE A 307 -4.94 1.28 -18.41
CA ILE A 307 -5.56 1.32 -17.08
C ILE A 307 -6.88 0.58 -17.14
N THR A 308 -7.20 -0.19 -16.11
CA THR A 308 -8.51 -0.83 -15.94
C THR A 308 -9.23 -0.20 -14.77
N ILE A 309 -10.39 0.37 -15.03
CA ILE A 309 -11.29 0.99 -14.07
C ILE A 309 -12.55 0.12 -14.01
N VAL A 310 -13.00 -0.20 -12.80
CA VAL A 310 -14.31 -0.81 -12.53
C VAL A 310 -15.21 0.23 -11.90
N ALA A 311 -16.49 0.18 -12.21
CA ALA A 311 -17.51 1.07 -11.66
C ALA A 311 -18.79 0.30 -11.38
N ASP A 312 -19.55 0.75 -10.40
CA ASP A 312 -20.86 0.15 -10.09
C ASP A 312 -21.89 0.50 -11.18
N ASN A 313 -21.74 1.67 -11.80
CA ASN A 313 -22.60 2.05 -12.92
C ASN A 313 -21.87 2.97 -13.90
N ILE A 314 -22.14 2.78 -15.20
CA ILE A 314 -21.67 3.66 -16.28
C ILE A 314 -22.83 4.01 -17.18
N LEU A 315 -23.31 5.24 -17.09
CA LEU A 315 -24.34 5.79 -17.98
C LEU A 315 -23.68 6.45 -19.18
N SER A 316 -24.12 6.08 -20.36
CA SER A 316 -23.62 6.60 -21.62
C SER A 316 -24.72 7.34 -22.38
N THR A 317 -24.44 8.56 -22.77
CA THR A 317 -25.35 9.40 -23.55
C THR A 317 -24.63 9.97 -24.77
N GLU A 318 -25.19 9.76 -25.96
CA GLU A 318 -24.68 10.41 -27.17
C GLU A 318 -25.13 11.89 -27.17
N ILE A 319 -24.17 12.78 -27.42
CA ILE A 319 -24.39 14.24 -27.46
C ILE A 319 -23.82 14.83 -28.76
N ASN A 320 -24.11 16.07 -29.05
CA ASN A 320 -23.65 16.81 -30.24
C ASN A 320 -23.93 16.03 -31.53
N SER A 321 -25.20 15.59 -31.70
CA SER A 321 -25.63 14.81 -32.87
C SER A 321 -24.80 13.51 -33.09
N GLY A 322 -24.46 12.82 -32.01
CA GLY A 322 -23.70 11.56 -32.05
C GLY A 322 -22.19 11.68 -32.24
N LYS A 323 -21.66 12.90 -32.33
CA LYS A 323 -20.21 13.15 -32.48
C LYS A 323 -19.43 12.95 -31.20
N LYS A 324 -20.09 13.09 -30.04
CA LYS A 324 -19.49 12.91 -28.72
C LYS A 324 -20.31 11.96 -27.86
N VAL A 325 -19.63 11.35 -26.90
CA VAL A 325 -20.23 10.47 -25.89
C VAL A 325 -19.94 11.03 -24.52
N LYS A 326 -20.98 11.26 -23.72
CA LYS A 326 -20.90 11.57 -22.30
C LYS A 326 -20.97 10.26 -21.52
N LEU A 327 -19.99 10.01 -20.66
CA LEU A 327 -19.96 8.87 -19.73
C LEU A 327 -20.05 9.42 -18.30
N GLU A 328 -21.07 9.01 -17.56
CA GLU A 328 -21.23 9.30 -16.13
C GLU A 328 -20.89 8.01 -15.38
N ILE A 329 -19.82 8.07 -14.61
CA ILE A 329 -19.17 6.92 -13.97
C ILE A 329 -19.41 7.05 -12.48
N SER A 330 -20.06 6.06 -11.86
CA SER A 330 -20.41 6.08 -10.44
C SER A 330 -19.64 5.01 -9.67
N ASN A 331 -19.12 5.42 -8.52
CA ASN A 331 -18.38 4.58 -7.59
C ASN A 331 -17.29 3.75 -8.30
N PHE A 332 -16.35 4.44 -8.90
CA PHE A 332 -15.31 3.78 -9.68
C PHE A 332 -14.00 3.61 -8.90
N GLN A 333 -13.25 2.58 -9.30
CA GLN A 333 -11.95 2.23 -8.75
C GLN A 333 -11.00 1.77 -9.86
N VAL A 334 -9.71 2.04 -9.67
CA VAL A 334 -8.64 1.60 -10.58
C VAL A 334 -8.17 0.22 -10.17
N LEU A 335 -8.55 -0.78 -10.93
CA LEU A 335 -8.21 -2.18 -10.67
C LEU A 335 -6.81 -2.56 -11.17
N ASN A 336 -6.37 -1.96 -12.29
CA ASN A 336 -5.02 -2.12 -12.83
C ASN A 336 -4.50 -0.80 -13.42
N GLY A 337 -3.17 -0.60 -13.38
CA GLY A 337 -2.53 0.63 -13.85
C GLY A 337 -2.35 1.68 -12.76
N GLY A 338 -2.53 1.35 -11.48
CA GLY A 338 -2.36 2.26 -10.36
C GLY A 338 -0.96 2.87 -10.27
N GLN A 339 0.09 2.15 -10.70
CA GLN A 339 1.45 2.70 -10.80
C GLN A 339 1.56 3.77 -11.88
N THR A 340 1.00 3.50 -13.06
CA THR A 340 0.92 4.47 -14.15
C THR A 340 0.21 5.73 -13.68
N LEU A 341 -0.95 5.57 -13.01
CA LEU A 341 -1.74 6.69 -12.49
C LEU A 341 -0.92 7.56 -11.51
N ARG A 342 -0.29 6.94 -10.52
CA ARG A 342 0.55 7.66 -9.54
C ARG A 342 1.73 8.37 -10.20
N THR A 343 2.42 7.69 -11.13
CA THR A 343 3.56 8.28 -11.84
C THR A 343 3.14 9.49 -12.66
N VAL A 344 1.98 9.44 -13.32
CA VAL A 344 1.40 10.56 -14.08
C VAL A 344 1.08 11.74 -13.16
N HIS A 345 0.43 11.51 -12.02
CA HIS A 345 0.18 12.56 -11.03
C HIS A 345 1.46 13.15 -10.47
N ASN A 346 2.45 12.33 -10.14
CA ASN A 346 3.75 12.82 -9.63
C ASN A 346 4.50 13.62 -10.70
N PHE A 347 4.46 13.17 -11.96
CA PHE A 347 5.05 13.90 -13.08
C PHE A 347 4.39 15.27 -13.28
N ASN A 348 3.05 15.36 -13.15
CA ASN A 348 2.31 16.61 -13.19
C ASN A 348 2.78 17.61 -12.13
N LYS A 349 3.07 17.14 -10.92
CA LYS A 349 3.52 17.99 -9.81
C LYS A 349 4.95 18.54 -9.96
N LYS A 350 5.80 17.87 -10.74
CA LYS A 350 7.22 18.27 -10.89
C LYS A 350 7.40 19.65 -11.52
N ASN A 351 6.57 19.98 -12.50
CA ASN A 351 6.66 21.25 -13.22
C ASN A 351 5.29 21.64 -13.80
N LYS A 352 4.89 22.89 -13.59
CA LYS A 352 3.62 23.42 -14.13
C LYS A 352 3.48 23.28 -15.64
N GLN A 353 4.58 23.36 -16.38
CA GLN A 353 4.57 23.21 -17.83
C GLN A 353 4.24 21.78 -18.28
N ASN A 354 4.44 20.78 -17.44
CA ASN A 354 4.20 19.39 -17.79
C ASN A 354 2.74 19.12 -18.18
N ILE A 355 1.78 19.79 -17.55
CA ILE A 355 0.36 19.58 -17.88
C ILE A 355 0.03 20.03 -19.30
N VAL A 356 0.58 21.17 -19.73
CA VAL A 356 0.28 21.80 -21.02
C VAL A 356 1.14 21.21 -22.14
N GLU A 357 2.43 21.03 -21.92
CA GLU A 357 3.39 20.66 -22.97
C GLU A 357 3.53 19.15 -23.14
N LYS A 358 3.35 18.35 -22.09
CA LYS A 358 3.61 16.92 -22.08
C LYS A 358 2.33 16.08 -21.93
N LEU A 359 1.60 16.26 -20.82
CA LEU A 359 0.46 15.43 -20.49
C LEU A 359 -0.75 15.66 -21.40
N SER A 360 -0.95 16.88 -21.92
CA SER A 360 -1.97 17.18 -22.93
C SER A 360 -1.73 16.46 -24.27
N ASN A 361 -0.48 16.12 -24.56
CA ASN A 361 -0.08 15.42 -25.77
C ASN A 361 0.06 13.90 -25.60
N ALA A 362 -0.24 13.38 -24.40
CA ALA A 362 -0.15 11.97 -24.08
C ALA A 362 -1.55 11.37 -23.85
N GLU A 363 -1.76 10.18 -24.39
CA GLU A 363 -3.01 9.44 -24.24
C GLU A 363 -2.75 8.04 -23.66
N VAL A 364 -3.74 7.47 -23.02
CA VAL A 364 -3.69 6.12 -22.47
C VAL A 364 -4.95 5.33 -22.82
N LEU A 365 -4.78 4.01 -22.99
CA LEU A 365 -5.89 3.09 -23.13
C LEU A 365 -6.53 2.86 -21.78
N VAL A 366 -7.84 3.09 -21.66
CA VAL A 366 -8.60 2.81 -20.44
C VAL A 366 -9.73 1.84 -20.73
N ARG A 367 -9.81 0.77 -19.94
CA ARG A 367 -10.97 -0.13 -19.89
C ARG A 367 -11.88 0.32 -18.77
N LEU A 368 -13.08 0.74 -19.09
CA LEU A 368 -14.13 1.11 -18.13
C LEU A 368 -15.12 -0.05 -18.04
N LEU A 369 -15.11 -0.79 -16.95
CA LEU A 369 -15.92 -2.01 -16.78
C LEU A 369 -17.06 -1.73 -15.81
N ASN A 370 -18.28 -1.97 -16.26
CA ASN A 370 -19.48 -1.89 -15.42
C ASN A 370 -19.68 -3.22 -14.72
N ILE A 371 -19.25 -3.35 -13.47
CA ILE A 371 -19.23 -4.60 -12.71
C ILE A 371 -19.61 -4.32 -11.27
N THR A 372 -20.68 -4.97 -10.82
CA THR A 372 -21.15 -4.92 -9.42
C THR A 372 -20.77 -6.16 -8.61
N ASP A 373 -20.41 -7.28 -9.28
CA ASP A 373 -20.00 -8.52 -8.65
C ASP A 373 -18.54 -8.45 -8.17
N ASP A 374 -18.35 -8.45 -6.85
CA ASP A 374 -17.02 -8.38 -6.23
C ASP A 374 -16.14 -9.61 -6.53
N ALA A 375 -16.74 -10.79 -6.71
CA ALA A 375 -15.98 -11.98 -7.10
C ALA A 375 -15.42 -11.84 -8.53
N LEU A 376 -16.20 -11.23 -9.43
CA LEU A 376 -15.76 -10.94 -10.79
C LEU A 376 -14.70 -9.83 -10.81
N LYS A 377 -14.86 -8.77 -10.00
CA LYS A 377 -13.82 -7.72 -9.81
C LYS A 377 -12.50 -8.35 -9.38
N GLY A 378 -12.53 -9.24 -8.37
CA GLY A 378 -11.34 -9.96 -7.89
C GLY A 378 -10.67 -10.78 -8.99
N ARG A 379 -11.43 -11.54 -9.78
CA ARG A 379 -10.90 -12.34 -10.91
C ARG A 379 -10.28 -11.47 -11.99
N ILE A 380 -10.92 -10.37 -12.37
CA ILE A 380 -10.37 -9.45 -13.37
C ILE A 380 -9.07 -8.84 -12.87
N GLY A 381 -9.02 -8.44 -11.59
CA GLY A 381 -7.78 -8.00 -10.95
C GLY A 381 -6.67 -9.05 -11.04
N GLU A 382 -6.98 -10.32 -10.75
CA GLU A 382 -6.06 -11.44 -10.86
C GLU A 382 -5.52 -11.59 -12.30
N TYR A 383 -6.39 -11.67 -13.29
CA TYR A 383 -5.98 -11.91 -14.68
C TYR A 383 -5.30 -10.72 -15.35
N THR A 384 -5.71 -9.49 -15.04
CA THR A 384 -5.08 -8.29 -15.62
C THR A 384 -3.76 -7.94 -14.97
N ASN A 385 -3.56 -8.36 -13.75
CA ASN A 385 -2.35 -8.10 -12.96
C ASN A 385 -1.30 -9.22 -13.03
N SER A 386 -1.67 -10.42 -13.47
CA SER A 386 -0.73 -11.54 -13.64
C SER A 386 0.44 -11.25 -14.62
N GLN A 387 0.30 -10.20 -15.43
CA GLN A 387 1.36 -9.70 -16.31
C GLN A 387 2.38 -8.79 -15.59
N ASN A 388 2.13 -8.41 -14.34
CA ASN A 388 3.00 -7.62 -13.48
C ASN A 388 3.01 -8.31 -12.12
N SER A 389 4.14 -8.61 -11.53
CA SER A 389 4.31 -9.36 -10.27
C SER A 389 3.45 -8.81 -9.10
N ILE A 390 2.16 -9.14 -9.07
CA ILE A 390 1.31 -8.98 -7.89
C ILE A 390 1.66 -10.09 -6.93
N ASN A 391 1.68 -9.76 -5.66
CA ASN A 391 1.76 -10.77 -4.64
C ASN A 391 0.50 -11.66 -4.71
N GLU A 392 0.67 -12.90 -5.13
CA GLU A 392 -0.43 -13.85 -5.29
C GLU A 392 -1.22 -14.04 -3.99
N ARG A 393 -0.59 -13.82 -2.84
CA ARG A 393 -1.24 -13.79 -1.54
C ARG A 393 -2.40 -12.81 -1.50
N ASP A 394 -2.19 -11.59 -2.00
CA ASP A 394 -3.19 -10.53 -1.93
C ASP A 394 -4.39 -10.82 -2.83
N LEU A 395 -4.16 -11.47 -3.98
CA LEU A 395 -5.23 -11.95 -4.85
C LEU A 395 -6.06 -13.06 -4.19
N LYS A 396 -5.40 -13.97 -3.48
CA LYS A 396 -6.07 -15.06 -2.77
C LYS A 396 -6.89 -14.56 -1.58
N SER A 397 -6.56 -13.39 -1.01
CA SER A 397 -7.28 -12.83 0.14
C SER A 397 -8.78 -12.58 -0.10
N LEU A 398 -9.19 -12.43 -1.35
CA LEU A 398 -10.59 -12.20 -1.76
C LEU A 398 -11.38 -13.47 -2.01
N ARG A 399 -10.75 -14.63 -1.96
CA ARG A 399 -11.41 -15.92 -2.23
C ARG A 399 -12.43 -16.28 -1.16
N PRO A 400 -13.56 -16.92 -1.54
CA PRO A 400 -14.64 -17.25 -0.60
C PRO A 400 -14.20 -18.12 0.58
N GLU A 401 -13.26 -19.04 0.39
CA GLU A 401 -12.71 -19.87 1.46
C GLU A 401 -11.95 -19.04 2.50
N GLN A 402 -11.28 -17.96 2.08
CA GLN A 402 -10.57 -17.06 2.99
C GLN A 402 -11.55 -16.21 3.81
N VAL A 403 -12.66 -15.78 3.22
CA VAL A 403 -13.72 -15.04 3.92
C VAL A 403 -14.37 -15.94 4.98
N LYS A 404 -14.73 -17.18 4.63
CA LYS A 404 -15.31 -18.14 5.57
C LYS A 404 -14.35 -18.48 6.71
N LEU A 405 -13.04 -18.58 6.41
CA LEU A 405 -12.02 -18.86 7.40
C LEU A 405 -11.85 -17.69 8.39
N GLU A 406 -11.96 -16.45 7.91
CA GLU A 406 -11.96 -15.27 8.78
C GLU A 406 -13.13 -15.29 9.76
N GLU A 407 -14.34 -15.56 9.30
CA GLU A 407 -15.55 -15.67 10.15
C GLU A 407 -15.39 -16.81 11.17
N PHE A 408 -14.91 -17.98 10.72
CA PHE A 408 -14.68 -19.13 11.59
C PHE A 408 -13.64 -18.86 12.66
N LEU A 409 -12.49 -18.28 12.32
CA LEU A 409 -11.43 -17.97 13.29
C LEU A 409 -11.83 -16.82 14.22
N SER A 410 -12.56 -15.82 13.74
CA SER A 410 -13.10 -14.74 14.56
C SER A 410 -14.05 -15.28 15.64
N SER A 411 -14.90 -16.25 15.31
CA SER A 411 -15.78 -16.92 16.31
C SER A 411 -14.99 -17.72 17.35
N ASN A 412 -13.75 -18.09 17.06
CA ASN A 412 -12.80 -18.73 17.96
C ASN A 412 -11.83 -17.77 18.65
N ARG A 413 -12.10 -16.46 18.62
CA ARG A 413 -11.29 -15.38 19.21
C ARG A 413 -9.89 -15.27 18.60
N ILE A 414 -9.72 -15.66 17.34
CA ILE A 414 -8.48 -15.54 16.59
C ILE A 414 -8.69 -14.49 15.50
N LEU A 415 -7.89 -13.42 15.50
CA LEU A 415 -7.89 -12.45 14.43
C LEU A 415 -7.16 -13.03 13.21
N TYR A 416 -7.90 -13.27 12.14
CA TYR A 416 -7.32 -13.71 10.87
C TYR A 416 -7.08 -12.51 9.95
N ILE A 417 -5.81 -12.15 9.76
CA ILE A 417 -5.42 -10.99 8.96
C ILE A 417 -5.31 -11.40 7.48
N ARG A 418 -6.39 -11.17 6.72
CA ARG A 418 -6.41 -11.41 5.27
C ARG A 418 -5.81 -10.24 4.49
N LYS A 419 -6.11 -9.02 4.93
CA LYS A 419 -5.72 -7.78 4.28
C LYS A 419 -4.84 -6.95 5.20
N LYS A 420 -3.97 -6.15 4.62
CA LYS A 420 -3.17 -5.20 5.38
C LYS A 420 -4.07 -4.23 6.16
N GLY A 421 -3.64 -3.88 7.36
CA GLY A 421 -4.38 -2.95 8.21
C GLY A 421 -5.66 -3.50 8.82
N ASP A 422 -5.95 -4.79 8.67
CA ASP A 422 -7.10 -5.43 9.30
C ASP A 422 -6.86 -5.57 10.81
N VAL A 423 -7.74 -4.97 11.61
CA VAL A 423 -7.68 -4.98 13.07
C VAL A 423 -8.88 -5.72 13.69
N GLY A 424 -9.66 -6.38 12.86
CA GLY A 424 -10.85 -7.11 13.27
C GLY A 424 -12.00 -6.20 13.71
N GLN A 425 -13.04 -6.80 14.29
CA GLN A 425 -14.20 -6.09 14.77
C GLN A 425 -13.88 -5.36 16.08
N VAL A 426 -14.33 -4.10 16.20
CA VAL A 426 -14.03 -3.22 17.35
C VAL A 426 -14.55 -3.80 18.67
N ASP A 427 -15.70 -4.47 18.62
CA ASP A 427 -16.39 -4.99 19.79
C ASP A 427 -15.93 -6.41 20.20
N LEU A 428 -15.01 -7.02 19.43
CA LEU A 428 -14.48 -8.35 19.72
C LEU A 428 -13.07 -8.26 20.33
N GLU A 429 -12.88 -9.05 21.39
CA GLU A 429 -11.56 -9.33 21.92
C GLU A 429 -10.99 -10.58 21.25
N TYR A 430 -9.76 -10.47 20.77
CA TYR A 430 -9.03 -11.58 20.18
C TYR A 430 -7.90 -12.02 21.11
N ASP A 431 -7.73 -13.32 21.25
CA ASP A 431 -6.67 -13.88 22.07
C ASP A 431 -5.29 -13.72 21.38
N TYR A 432 -5.27 -13.80 20.04
CA TYR A 432 -4.08 -13.58 19.20
C TYR A 432 -4.47 -13.38 17.74
N SER A 433 -3.49 -12.97 16.94
CA SER A 433 -3.64 -12.79 15.50
C SER A 433 -2.81 -13.83 14.72
N VAL A 434 -3.27 -14.14 13.51
CA VAL A 434 -2.55 -14.97 12.54
C VAL A 434 -2.80 -14.42 11.14
N SER A 435 -1.72 -14.18 10.38
CA SER A 435 -1.87 -13.76 8.99
C SER A 435 -2.21 -14.95 8.09
N MET A 436 -2.73 -14.64 6.91
CA MET A 436 -3.00 -15.64 5.87
C MET A 436 -1.70 -16.39 5.47
N GLU A 437 -0.56 -15.69 5.43
CA GLU A 437 0.74 -16.30 5.14
C GLU A 437 1.16 -17.26 6.26
N LEU A 438 1.11 -16.79 7.52
CA LEU A 438 1.50 -17.61 8.66
C LEU A 438 0.62 -18.85 8.81
N LEU A 439 -0.70 -18.70 8.60
CA LEU A 439 -1.59 -19.87 8.62
C LEU A 439 -1.24 -20.87 7.50
N GLY A 440 -0.97 -20.40 6.29
CA GLY A 440 -0.51 -21.26 5.19
C GLY A 440 0.78 -22.00 5.54
N GLN A 441 1.73 -21.33 6.20
CA GLN A 441 2.96 -21.95 6.69
C GLN A 441 2.67 -23.03 7.74
N ILE A 442 1.80 -22.76 8.70
CA ILE A 442 1.41 -23.71 9.75
C ILE A 442 0.74 -24.95 9.14
N LEU A 443 -0.21 -24.76 8.22
CA LEU A 443 -0.90 -25.87 7.55
C LEU A 443 0.07 -26.71 6.71
N TRP A 444 0.96 -26.09 5.98
CA TRP A 444 1.94 -26.81 5.14
C TRP A 444 2.96 -27.59 5.98
N ALA A 445 3.45 -27.00 7.06
CA ALA A 445 4.31 -27.69 8.01
C ALA A 445 3.60 -28.89 8.67
N ALA A 446 2.33 -28.74 9.06
CA ALA A 446 1.51 -29.80 9.63
C ALA A 446 1.26 -30.96 8.66
N ASN A 447 1.23 -30.68 7.34
CA ASN A 447 1.15 -31.68 6.29
C ASN A 447 2.47 -32.45 6.05
N GLY A 448 3.52 -32.22 6.85
CA GLY A 448 4.78 -32.97 6.80
C GLY A 448 5.89 -32.30 5.98
N PHE A 449 5.77 -31.02 5.62
CA PHE A 449 6.76 -30.31 4.80
C PHE A 449 7.36 -29.06 5.50
N PRO A 450 7.86 -29.16 6.75
CA PRO A 450 8.34 -27.99 7.49
C PRO A 450 9.55 -27.31 6.84
N GLU A 451 10.43 -28.03 6.15
CA GLU A 451 11.58 -27.47 5.43
C GLU A 451 11.19 -26.64 4.22
N MET A 452 10.07 -26.96 3.56
CA MET A 452 9.58 -26.20 2.40
C MET A 452 9.01 -24.84 2.79
N VAL A 453 8.47 -24.76 4.00
CA VAL A 453 7.83 -23.53 4.51
C VAL A 453 8.81 -22.37 4.61
N SER A 454 10.07 -22.61 4.96
CA SER A 454 11.10 -21.58 5.04
C SER A 454 11.61 -21.14 3.68
N ASN A 455 11.80 -22.08 2.76
CA ASN A 455 12.52 -21.85 1.50
C ASN A 455 11.61 -21.51 0.31
N LYS A 456 10.30 -21.84 0.40
CA LYS A 456 9.37 -21.79 -0.73
C LYS A 456 8.04 -21.13 -0.39
N LYS A 457 8.04 -20.06 0.39
CA LYS A 457 6.83 -19.37 0.86
C LYS A 457 5.87 -18.98 -0.26
N ARG A 458 6.39 -18.63 -1.44
CA ARG A 458 5.55 -18.28 -2.62
C ARG A 458 4.64 -19.43 -3.06
N GLU A 459 5.08 -20.68 -2.91
CA GLU A 459 4.31 -21.84 -3.33
C GLU A 459 3.00 -22.00 -2.53
N ILE A 460 2.90 -21.44 -1.33
CA ILE A 460 1.68 -21.45 -0.49
C ILE A 460 0.49 -20.85 -1.25
N PHE A 461 0.71 -19.75 -1.95
CA PHE A 461 -0.35 -19.01 -2.66
C PHE A 461 -0.45 -19.35 -4.15
N THR A 462 0.45 -20.19 -4.64
CA THR A 462 0.47 -20.67 -6.03
C THR A 462 0.10 -22.15 -6.08
N ILE A 463 1.11 -23.02 -6.14
CA ILE A 463 0.97 -24.47 -6.37
C ILE A 463 0.25 -25.16 -5.21
N GLN A 464 0.49 -24.72 -3.96
CA GLN A 464 -0.04 -25.39 -2.77
C GLN A 464 -1.39 -24.82 -2.31
N TYR A 465 -1.83 -23.68 -2.87
CA TYR A 465 -3.03 -22.99 -2.38
C TYR A 465 -4.26 -23.89 -2.29
N ASP A 466 -4.55 -24.61 -3.36
CA ASP A 466 -5.73 -25.45 -3.40
C ASP A 466 -5.66 -26.60 -2.41
N ASN A 467 -4.48 -27.17 -2.19
CA ASN A 467 -4.28 -28.23 -1.21
C ASN A 467 -4.42 -27.74 0.24
N LEU A 468 -3.96 -26.52 0.51
CA LEU A 468 -3.94 -25.96 1.86
C LEU A 468 -5.26 -25.33 2.26
N PHE A 469 -5.96 -24.71 1.31
CA PHE A 469 -7.15 -23.90 1.58
C PHE A 469 -8.40 -24.40 0.86
N THR A 470 -8.39 -24.58 -0.46
CA THR A 470 -9.62 -24.87 -1.23
C THR A 470 -10.11 -26.30 -1.01
N ASN A 471 -9.22 -27.30 -1.08
CA ASN A 471 -9.52 -28.72 -0.98
C ASN A 471 -9.31 -29.28 0.43
N ASN A 472 -9.02 -28.44 1.41
CA ASN A 472 -8.78 -28.86 2.79
C ASN A 472 -10.11 -28.95 3.56
N ASN A 473 -10.64 -30.15 3.68
CA ASN A 473 -11.91 -30.41 4.37
C ASN A 473 -11.87 -30.07 5.87
N ASP A 474 -10.67 -30.05 6.48
CA ASP A 474 -10.48 -29.73 7.90
C ASP A 474 -10.20 -28.24 8.15
N LEU A 475 -10.20 -27.41 7.11
CA LEU A 475 -9.84 -26.00 7.23
C LEU A 475 -10.74 -25.24 8.22
N LEU A 476 -12.03 -25.49 8.20
CA LEU A 476 -13.03 -24.89 9.11
C LEU A 476 -13.34 -25.82 10.27
N SER A 477 -12.33 -26.37 10.92
CA SER A 477 -12.48 -27.32 12.04
C SER A 477 -11.64 -26.94 13.24
N ASN A 478 -11.94 -27.55 14.39
CA ASN A 478 -11.16 -27.38 15.60
C ASN A 478 -9.67 -27.78 15.41
N ASN A 479 -9.36 -28.66 14.47
CA ASN A 479 -7.97 -29.02 14.17
C ASN A 479 -7.14 -27.81 13.72
N THR A 480 -7.69 -26.95 12.86
CA THR A 480 -7.02 -25.70 12.45
C THR A 480 -6.77 -24.78 13.66
N VAL A 481 -7.76 -24.61 14.52
CA VAL A 481 -7.61 -23.81 15.76
C VAL A 481 -6.52 -24.37 16.66
N GLU A 482 -6.49 -25.70 16.85
CA GLU A 482 -5.45 -26.37 17.66
C GLU A 482 -4.05 -26.24 17.05
N LEU A 483 -3.92 -26.34 15.74
CA LEU A 483 -2.63 -26.13 15.05
C LEU A 483 -2.08 -24.75 15.29
N ILE A 484 -2.93 -23.71 15.18
CA ILE A 484 -2.55 -22.33 15.46
C ILE A 484 -2.13 -22.19 16.94
N ARG A 485 -2.89 -22.76 17.88
CA ARG A 485 -2.54 -22.75 19.33
C ARG A 485 -1.23 -23.46 19.62
N LYS A 486 -0.98 -24.62 19.01
CA LYS A 486 0.28 -25.36 19.14
C LYS A 486 1.47 -24.54 18.61
N TYR A 487 1.31 -23.93 17.42
CA TYR A 487 2.34 -23.05 16.87
C TYR A 487 2.68 -21.92 17.85
N ARG A 488 1.68 -21.22 18.39
CA ARG A 488 1.89 -20.11 19.34
C ARG A 488 2.59 -20.58 20.62
N LYS A 489 2.24 -21.76 21.14
CA LYS A 489 2.91 -22.32 22.31
C LYS A 489 4.39 -22.62 22.01
N ILE A 490 4.68 -23.29 20.90
CA ILE A 490 6.06 -23.58 20.48
C ILE A 490 6.84 -22.28 20.32
N TYR A 491 6.28 -21.29 19.61
CA TYR A 491 6.93 -20.01 19.38
C TYR A 491 7.30 -19.29 20.68
N LYS A 492 6.39 -19.29 21.69
CA LYS A 492 6.66 -18.71 23.02
C LYS A 492 7.73 -19.46 23.83
N GLU A 493 7.90 -20.76 23.62
CA GLU A 493 8.90 -21.56 24.34
C GLU A 493 10.33 -21.46 23.73
N TYR A 494 10.42 -21.10 22.45
CA TYR A 494 11.70 -21.03 21.73
C TYR A 494 12.21 -19.60 21.48
N LYS A 495 11.44 -18.57 21.83
CA LYS A 495 11.82 -17.18 21.79
C LYS A 495 12.50 -16.79 23.11
#